data_beff60257468ca7736f789ddb4f25504
#
_entry.id   beff60257468ca7736f789ddb4f25504
#
_cell.length_a   1.000
_cell.length_b   1.000
_cell.length_c   1.000
_cell.angle_alpha   90.00
_cell.angle_beta   90.00
_cell.angle_gamma   90.00
#
_symmetry.space_group_name_H-M   'P 1'
#
loop_
_entity.id
_entity.type
_entity.pdbx_description
1 polymer ?
#
loop_
_entity_poly.entity_id
_entity_poly.type
_entity_poly.pdbx_seq_one_letter_code
_entity_poly.pdbx_strand_id
1 'polypeptide(L)'
;MVGPMTRRAIPLLAALVLATAPSLAAPKPAKPIKPAAKVVAPVTVESLLVQAHAAATKGETELAVRLAQSAIVADPARPTSYVALADIYAETGQPDYARNFYDAALGIDPAEPTALKGISALDKNHSSTTANAAR
;
A
#
# COMPACT_ATOMS: atom_id res chain seq x y z
N MET A 1 -74.38 2.82 36.28
CA MET A 1 -74.13 1.68 37.19
C MET A 1 -72.60 1.53 37.31
N VAL A 2 -72.11 1.86 38.50
CA VAL A 2 -70.68 1.91 38.80
C VAL A 2 -70.30 0.56 39.44
N GLY A 3 -69.44 -0.21 38.78
CA GLY A 3 -68.90 -1.44 39.37
C GLY A 3 -67.65 -1.16 40.19
N PRO A 4 -67.41 -1.84 41.32
CA PRO A 4 -66.39 -1.48 42.25
C PRO A 4 -64.98 -1.94 41.82
N MET A 5 -64.05 -1.01 41.94
CA MET A 5 -62.63 -1.24 41.87
C MET A 5 -62.16 -2.19 42.95
N THR A 6 -61.72 -3.36 42.62
CA THR A 6 -60.94 -4.22 43.53
C THR A 6 -59.48 -3.89 43.39
N ARG A 7 -58.95 -3.14 44.33
CA ARG A 7 -57.51 -2.95 44.52
C ARG A 7 -56.94 -4.27 45.03
N ARG A 8 -56.22 -4.97 44.21
CA ARG A 8 -55.38 -6.07 44.65
C ARG A 8 -54.01 -5.50 45.07
N ALA A 9 -53.78 -5.53 46.33
CA ALA A 9 -52.48 -5.24 46.94
C ALA A 9 -51.49 -6.33 46.51
N ILE A 10 -50.40 -5.92 45.93
CA ILE A 10 -49.25 -6.79 45.63
C ILE A 10 -48.34 -6.75 46.83
N PRO A 11 -48.05 -7.87 47.52
CA PRO A 11 -47.11 -7.87 48.61
C PRO A 11 -45.69 -7.68 48.06
N LEU A 12 -44.97 -6.72 48.59
CA LEU A 12 -43.55 -6.52 48.43
C LEU A 12 -42.81 -7.71 49.02
N LEU A 13 -42.36 -8.65 48.20
CA LEU A 13 -41.36 -9.62 48.56
C LEU A 13 -39.99 -8.99 48.33
N ALA A 14 -39.39 -8.48 49.38
CA ALA A 14 -38.00 -8.06 49.41
C ALA A 14 -37.13 -9.32 49.26
N ALA A 15 -36.75 -9.67 48.07
CA ALA A 15 -35.69 -10.66 47.86
C ALA A 15 -34.35 -9.98 48.07
N LEU A 16 -33.74 -10.24 49.19
CA LEU A 16 -32.36 -9.91 49.48
C LEU A 16 -31.46 -10.77 48.58
N VAL A 17 -31.12 -10.26 47.39
CA VAL A 17 -30.12 -10.89 46.52
C VAL A 17 -28.76 -10.51 47.13
N LEU A 18 -28.15 -11.46 47.81
CA LEU A 18 -26.74 -11.42 48.12
C LEU A 18 -26.01 -11.43 46.76
N ALA A 19 -25.55 -10.29 46.31
CA ALA A 19 -24.65 -10.17 45.22
C ALA A 19 -23.30 -10.75 45.63
N THR A 20 -23.07 -12.02 45.30
CA THR A 20 -21.73 -12.54 45.25
C THR A 20 -21.07 -11.88 44.04
N ALA A 21 -20.26 -10.87 44.29
CA ALA A 21 -19.41 -10.28 43.29
C ALA A 21 -18.51 -11.38 42.71
N PRO A 22 -18.52 -11.62 41.39
CA PRO A 22 -17.49 -12.43 40.80
C PRO A 22 -16.17 -11.71 41.04
N SER A 23 -15.29 -12.34 41.77
CA SER A 23 -13.90 -11.91 41.89
C SER A 23 -13.36 -11.78 40.47
N LEU A 24 -13.27 -10.54 39.98
CA LEU A 24 -12.46 -10.26 38.82
C LEU A 24 -11.02 -10.60 39.21
N ALA A 25 -10.59 -11.82 38.85
CA ALA A 25 -9.19 -12.14 38.84
C ALA A 25 -8.50 -11.05 38.00
N ALA A 26 -7.68 -10.24 38.66
CA ALA A 26 -6.88 -9.25 37.96
C ALA A 26 -6.16 -9.95 36.80
N PRO A 27 -6.18 -9.42 35.58
CA PRO A 27 -5.44 -10.01 34.52
C PRO A 27 -3.99 -10.09 34.94
N LYS A 28 -3.42 -11.31 34.92
CA LYS A 28 -1.99 -11.49 35.11
C LYS A 28 -1.27 -10.41 34.34
N PRO A 29 -0.32 -9.67 34.94
CA PRO A 29 0.48 -8.73 34.17
C PRO A 29 1.10 -9.51 33.03
N ALA A 30 0.67 -9.19 31.80
CA ALA A 30 1.29 -9.71 30.62
C ALA A 30 2.78 -9.39 30.76
N LYS A 31 3.64 -10.43 30.64
CA LYS A 31 5.08 -10.23 30.57
C LYS A 31 5.30 -9.06 29.64
N PRO A 32 6.16 -8.06 30.00
CA PRO A 32 6.48 -7.00 29.07
C PRO A 32 6.99 -7.69 27.82
N ILE A 33 6.17 -7.65 26.77
CA ILE A 33 6.62 -7.96 25.44
C ILE A 33 7.67 -6.88 25.23
N LYS A 34 8.95 -7.24 25.37
CA LYS A 34 10.03 -6.44 24.78
C LYS A 34 9.52 -6.15 23.38
N PRO A 35 9.26 -4.89 23.00
CA PRO A 35 9.20 -4.58 21.62
C PRO A 35 10.59 -5.01 21.11
N ALA A 36 10.67 -6.12 20.40
CA ALA A 36 11.74 -6.29 19.47
C ALA A 36 11.53 -5.09 18.55
N ALA A 37 12.18 -3.99 18.90
CA ALA A 37 12.38 -2.90 17.98
C ALA A 37 13.24 -3.50 16.88
N LYS A 38 12.56 -4.18 15.94
CA LYS A 38 13.00 -4.16 14.57
C LYS A 38 13.11 -2.67 14.32
N VAL A 39 14.31 -2.15 14.35
CA VAL A 39 14.62 -0.84 13.84
C VAL A 39 14.16 -0.94 12.39
N VAL A 40 12.92 -0.55 12.15
CA VAL A 40 12.42 -0.37 10.79
C VAL A 40 13.24 0.82 10.32
N ALA A 41 14.29 0.53 9.54
CA ALA A 41 15.06 1.56 8.89
C ALA A 41 14.04 2.51 8.22
N PRO A 42 14.20 3.82 8.35
CA PRO A 42 13.25 4.76 7.78
C PRO A 42 13.05 4.39 6.31
N VAL A 43 11.80 4.24 5.90
CA VAL A 43 11.46 3.91 4.51
C VAL A 43 11.87 5.13 3.68
N THR A 44 13.02 5.03 3.03
CA THR A 44 13.53 6.07 2.13
C THR A 44 13.10 5.78 0.70
N VAL A 45 13.08 6.82 -0.14
CA VAL A 45 12.79 6.66 -1.57
C VAL A 45 13.73 5.64 -2.20
N GLU A 46 15.01 5.69 -1.87
CA GLU A 46 16.00 4.73 -2.34
C GLU A 46 15.65 3.29 -1.95
N SER A 47 15.23 3.07 -0.70
CA SER A 47 14.86 1.74 -0.23
C SER A 47 13.62 1.21 -0.95
N LEU A 48 12.66 2.09 -1.28
CA LEU A 48 11.48 1.73 -2.07
C LEU A 48 11.87 1.35 -3.50
N LEU A 49 12.76 2.11 -4.14
CA LEU A 49 13.22 1.83 -5.49
C LEU A 49 14.02 0.52 -5.57
N VAL A 50 14.90 0.26 -4.60
CA VAL A 50 15.63 -1.02 -4.52
C VAL A 50 14.66 -2.19 -4.37
N GLN A 51 13.65 -2.06 -3.52
CA GLN A 51 12.64 -3.09 -3.35
C GLN A 51 11.76 -3.25 -4.60
N ALA A 52 11.43 -2.16 -5.30
CA ALA A 52 10.69 -2.21 -6.55
C ALA A 52 11.45 -2.99 -7.63
N HIS A 53 12.73 -2.71 -7.81
CA HIS A 53 13.58 -3.46 -8.73
C HIS A 53 13.71 -4.94 -8.32
N ALA A 54 13.89 -5.23 -7.03
CA ALA A 54 13.96 -6.61 -6.54
C ALA A 54 12.65 -7.38 -6.77
N ALA A 55 11.50 -6.72 -6.65
CA ALA A 55 10.19 -7.31 -6.95
C ALA A 55 10.02 -7.54 -8.46
N ALA A 56 10.42 -6.58 -9.30
CA ALA A 56 10.37 -6.70 -10.76
C ALA A 56 11.20 -7.89 -11.26
N THR A 57 12.44 -8.05 -10.76
CA THR A 57 13.31 -9.17 -11.13
C THR A 57 12.76 -10.54 -10.71
N LYS A 58 11.90 -10.59 -9.69
CA LYS A 58 11.20 -11.81 -9.27
C LYS A 58 9.90 -12.07 -10.06
N GLY A 59 9.50 -11.15 -10.94
CA GLY A 59 8.24 -11.20 -11.65
C GLY A 59 7.03 -10.76 -10.81
N GLU A 60 7.26 -10.18 -9.63
CA GLU A 60 6.22 -9.63 -8.74
C GLU A 60 5.82 -8.22 -9.20
N THR A 61 5.30 -8.13 -10.43
CA THR A 61 5.04 -6.85 -11.13
C THR A 61 4.15 -5.90 -10.33
N GLU A 62 3.07 -6.40 -9.76
CA GLU A 62 2.14 -5.58 -8.97
C GLU A 62 2.79 -4.97 -7.73
N LEU A 63 3.65 -5.75 -7.06
CA LEU A 63 4.40 -5.27 -5.91
C LEU A 63 5.41 -4.21 -6.35
N ALA A 64 6.14 -4.47 -7.46
CA ALA A 64 7.10 -3.54 -8.01
C ALA A 64 6.46 -2.18 -8.35
N VAL A 65 5.32 -2.20 -9.05
CA VAL A 65 4.55 -0.99 -9.39
C VAL A 65 4.13 -0.23 -8.13
N ARG A 66 3.58 -0.90 -7.13
CA ARG A 66 3.16 -0.24 -5.88
C ARG A 66 4.32 0.39 -5.12
N LEU A 67 5.47 -0.27 -5.09
CA LEU A 67 6.67 0.27 -4.44
C LEU A 67 7.21 1.50 -5.18
N ALA A 68 7.27 1.45 -6.51
CA ALA A 68 7.67 2.61 -7.33
C ALA A 68 6.69 3.78 -7.19
N GLN A 69 5.38 3.51 -7.16
CA GLN A 69 4.37 4.54 -6.89
C GLN A 69 4.52 5.15 -5.49
N SER A 70 4.82 4.33 -4.48
CA SER A 70 5.10 4.82 -3.12
C SER A 70 6.34 5.72 -3.09
N ALA A 71 7.36 5.42 -3.89
CA ALA A 71 8.54 6.28 -4.04
C ALA A 71 8.18 7.64 -4.66
N ILE A 72 7.30 7.66 -5.67
CA ILE A 72 6.80 8.90 -6.29
C ILE A 72 6.00 9.73 -5.27
N VAL A 73 5.14 9.08 -4.46
CA VAL A 73 4.36 9.78 -3.43
C VAL A 73 5.27 10.37 -2.35
N ALA A 74 6.35 9.67 -2.00
CA ALA A 74 7.31 10.12 -0.99
C ALA A 74 8.15 11.31 -1.46
N ASP A 75 8.51 11.36 -2.75
CA ASP A 75 9.24 12.46 -3.37
C ASP A 75 8.83 12.62 -4.84
N PRO A 76 7.80 13.42 -5.12
CA PRO A 76 7.28 13.62 -6.47
C PRO A 76 8.20 14.44 -7.38
N ALA A 77 9.21 15.11 -6.83
CA ALA A 77 10.18 15.88 -7.60
C ALA A 77 11.42 15.07 -8.04
N ARG A 78 11.43 13.77 -7.76
CA ARG A 78 12.55 12.89 -8.07
C ARG A 78 12.31 12.14 -9.39
N PRO A 79 13.03 12.45 -10.46
CA PRO A 79 12.82 11.82 -11.78
C PRO A 79 13.09 10.31 -11.77
N THR A 80 14.06 9.84 -10.96
CA THR A 80 14.42 8.41 -10.87
C THR A 80 13.26 7.53 -10.40
N SER A 81 12.30 8.04 -9.62
CA SER A 81 11.12 7.29 -9.20
C SER A 81 10.18 7.01 -10.38
N TYR A 82 10.02 7.98 -11.27
CA TYR A 82 9.24 7.82 -12.50
C TYR A 82 9.94 6.90 -13.50
N VAL A 83 11.27 7.00 -13.61
CA VAL A 83 12.07 6.09 -14.43
C VAL A 83 11.90 4.65 -13.97
N ALA A 84 12.01 4.37 -12.67
CA ALA A 84 11.82 3.02 -12.14
C ALA A 84 10.44 2.44 -12.47
N LEU A 85 9.39 3.25 -12.39
CA LEU A 85 8.04 2.82 -12.78
C LEU A 85 7.92 2.61 -14.29
N ALA A 86 8.57 3.44 -15.11
CA ALA A 86 8.62 3.29 -16.56
C ALA A 86 9.34 1.99 -16.97
N ASP A 87 10.48 1.69 -16.35
CA ASP A 87 11.25 0.46 -16.58
C ASP A 87 10.39 -0.78 -16.30
N ILE A 88 9.66 -0.81 -15.19
CA ILE A 88 8.75 -1.91 -14.84
C ILE A 88 7.67 -2.09 -15.91
N TYR A 89 7.07 -1.01 -16.41
CA TYR A 89 6.07 -1.09 -17.48
C TYR A 89 6.68 -1.52 -18.83
N ALA A 90 7.90 -1.09 -19.15
CA ALA A 90 8.61 -1.52 -20.35
C ALA A 90 8.91 -3.02 -20.32
N GLU A 91 9.39 -3.54 -19.19
CA GLU A 91 9.70 -4.96 -18.98
C GLU A 91 8.45 -5.85 -19.02
N THR A 92 7.30 -5.32 -18.60
CA THR A 92 6.03 -6.04 -18.62
C THR A 92 5.24 -5.93 -19.93
N GLY A 93 5.86 -5.36 -20.96
CA GLY A 93 5.25 -5.25 -22.29
C GLY A 93 4.17 -4.19 -22.39
N GLN A 94 4.26 -3.15 -21.62
CA GLN A 94 3.34 -2.01 -21.61
C GLN A 94 4.06 -0.71 -22.04
N PRO A 95 4.50 -0.63 -23.31
CA PRO A 95 5.37 0.45 -23.79
C PRO A 95 4.72 1.83 -23.73
N ASP A 96 3.40 1.93 -23.87
CA ASP A 96 2.69 3.21 -23.83
C ASP A 96 2.72 3.81 -22.40
N TYR A 97 2.52 2.97 -21.37
CA TYR A 97 2.66 3.39 -19.98
C TYR A 97 4.11 3.75 -19.66
N ALA A 98 5.06 2.93 -20.13
CA ALA A 98 6.48 3.22 -19.93
C ALA A 98 6.85 4.59 -20.50
N ARG A 99 6.42 4.90 -21.72
CA ARG A 99 6.66 6.19 -22.38
C ARG A 99 6.13 7.35 -21.53
N ASN A 100 4.88 7.25 -21.05
CA ASN A 100 4.26 8.30 -20.23
C ASN A 100 5.08 8.62 -18.97
N PHE A 101 5.62 7.59 -18.33
CA PHE A 101 6.43 7.78 -17.12
C PHE A 101 7.85 8.26 -17.40
N TYR A 102 8.46 7.87 -18.53
CA TYR A 102 9.72 8.47 -18.99
C TYR A 102 9.54 9.96 -19.33
N ASP A 103 8.46 10.32 -20.01
CA ASP A 103 8.14 11.71 -20.31
C ASP A 103 7.89 12.52 -19.03
N ALA A 104 7.23 11.92 -18.02
CA ALA A 104 7.06 12.55 -16.72
C ALA A 104 8.42 12.79 -16.02
N ALA A 105 9.35 11.84 -16.10
CA ALA A 105 10.70 12.01 -15.56
C ALA A 105 11.45 13.16 -16.25
N LEU A 106 11.34 13.24 -17.59
CA LEU A 106 11.93 14.31 -18.39
C LEU A 106 11.25 15.66 -18.16
N GLY A 107 9.99 15.66 -17.76
CA GLY A 107 9.31 16.89 -17.30
C GLY A 107 9.90 17.47 -16.03
N ILE A 108 10.51 16.64 -15.18
CA ILE A 108 11.21 17.06 -13.96
C ILE A 108 12.68 17.39 -14.27
N ASP A 109 13.37 16.49 -14.96
CA ASP A 109 14.75 16.67 -15.40
C ASP A 109 14.86 16.31 -16.88
N PRO A 110 14.91 17.33 -17.80
CA PRO A 110 15.03 17.09 -19.22
C PRO A 110 16.32 16.39 -19.66
N ALA A 111 17.31 16.32 -18.79
CA ALA A 111 18.59 15.68 -19.05
C ALA A 111 18.71 14.27 -18.41
N GLU A 112 17.62 13.73 -17.84
CA GLU A 112 17.65 12.41 -17.20
C GLU A 112 18.08 11.33 -18.20
N PRO A 113 19.28 10.74 -18.03
CA PRO A 113 19.89 9.90 -19.06
C PRO A 113 19.16 8.57 -19.22
N THR A 114 18.57 8.05 -18.16
CA THR A 114 17.88 6.75 -18.21
C THR A 114 16.52 6.88 -18.90
N ALA A 115 15.80 7.97 -18.67
CA ALA A 115 14.55 8.25 -19.36
C ALA A 115 14.78 8.44 -20.87
N LEU A 116 15.81 9.19 -21.28
CA LEU A 116 16.17 9.36 -22.69
C LEU A 116 16.53 8.03 -23.36
N LYS A 117 17.28 7.16 -22.70
CA LYS A 117 17.59 5.82 -23.18
C LYS A 117 16.34 4.95 -23.30
N GLY A 118 15.47 4.99 -22.29
CA GLY A 118 14.22 4.24 -22.28
C GLY A 118 13.32 4.58 -23.45
N ILE A 119 13.08 5.87 -23.70
CA ILE A 119 12.31 6.33 -24.88
C ILE A 119 12.95 5.87 -26.18
N SER A 120 14.26 6.04 -26.32
CA SER A 120 14.98 5.60 -27.52
C SER A 120 14.86 4.08 -27.76
N ALA A 121 14.84 3.29 -26.69
CA ALA A 121 14.64 1.83 -26.77
C ALA A 121 13.21 1.48 -27.20
N LEU A 122 12.21 2.17 -26.66
CA LEU A 122 10.81 2.00 -27.06
C LEU A 122 10.61 2.34 -28.54
N ASP A 123 11.20 3.42 -29.04
CA ASP A 123 11.09 3.84 -30.44
C ASP A 123 11.70 2.81 -31.40
N LYS A 124 12.85 2.23 -31.03
CA LYS A 124 13.48 1.15 -31.82
C LYS A 124 12.61 -0.08 -31.90
N ASN A 125 12.01 -0.48 -30.78
CA ASN A 125 11.13 -1.64 -30.71
C ASN A 125 9.85 -1.43 -31.53
N HIS A 126 9.26 -0.24 -31.51
CA HIS A 126 8.11 0.11 -32.34
C HIS A 126 8.44 0.05 -33.84
N SER A 127 9.58 0.62 -34.23
CA SER A 127 10.02 0.61 -35.62
C SER A 127 10.26 -0.80 -36.16
N SER A 128 10.85 -1.68 -35.34
CA SER A 128 11.10 -3.08 -35.76
C SER A 128 9.82 -3.90 -35.84
N THR A 129 8.85 -3.66 -34.96
CA THR A 129 7.54 -4.35 -34.98
C THR A 129 6.73 -3.95 -36.22
N THR A 130 6.71 -2.66 -36.54
CA THR A 130 6.01 -2.14 -37.75
C THR A 130 6.64 -2.66 -39.04
N ALA A 131 7.97 -2.72 -39.11
CA ALA A 131 8.68 -3.25 -40.29
C ALA A 131 8.44 -4.76 -40.49
N ASN A 132 8.26 -5.52 -39.43
CA ASN A 132 7.97 -6.96 -39.49
C ASN A 132 6.49 -7.26 -39.81
N ALA A 133 5.57 -6.39 -39.46
CA ALA A 133 4.15 -6.51 -39.79
C ALA A 133 3.83 -6.16 -41.25
N ALA A 134 4.74 -5.49 -41.96
CA ALA A 134 4.58 -5.07 -43.33
C ALA A 134 5.16 -6.09 -44.37
N ARG A 135 5.64 -7.26 -43.93
CA ARG A 135 6.14 -8.36 -44.74
C ARG A 135 5.15 -9.52 -44.82
#